data_60df833645125024dd141bb15b6a383b
#
_entry.id   60df833645125024dd141bb15b6a383b
#
_cell.length_a   1.000
_cell.length_b   1.000
_cell.length_c   1.000
_cell.angle_alpha   90.00
_cell.angle_beta   90.00
_cell.angle_gamma   90.00
#
_symmetry.space_group_name_H-M   'P 1'
#
loop_
_entity.id
_entity.type
_entity.pdbx_description
1 polymer ?
#
loop_
_entity_poly.entity_id
_entity_poly.type
_entity_poly.pdbx_seq_one_letter_code
_entity_poly.pdbx_strand_id
1 'polypeptide(L)'
;MSKITIVTGASRGLGRNTALNIARKGSDVIVTYQSREQDAQAVVAEIEAIGRKAIAFKLDTGNIASFAAFTHSLKNALRDIWQRDTFDNLVNNAGHGDMALIADTTEEQFNKLVNVHFKGVFFLTQALLPLIADGGKIVNLSSGLTRVSYPGFSAYSAVKGAIEILSVYLAKELGSRGITVNTVAPGAIETDFLGGAVRDIPDLNKVFAEMTALGRVGVPDDIGPMIASLLSEDNRWITAQRIEVSGGQAI
;
A
#
# COMPACT_ATOMS: atom_id res chain seq x y z
N MET A 1 -2.79 22.07 11.08
CA MET A 1 -3.67 20.86 11.21
C MET A 1 -2.84 19.65 10.88
N SER A 2 -3.06 18.51 11.56
CA SER A 2 -2.41 17.25 11.19
C SER A 2 -2.85 16.79 9.81
N LYS A 3 -1.96 16.14 9.07
CA LYS A 3 -2.30 15.44 7.82
C LYS A 3 -3.14 14.22 8.15
N ILE A 4 -4.04 13.83 7.25
CA ILE A 4 -4.85 12.62 7.35
C ILE A 4 -4.43 11.68 6.22
N THR A 5 -4.05 10.46 6.57
CA THR A 5 -3.59 9.46 5.60
C THR A 5 -4.48 8.22 5.63
N ILE A 6 -4.96 7.80 4.47
CA ILE A 6 -5.64 6.50 4.31
C ILE A 6 -4.61 5.44 3.94
N VAL A 7 -4.60 4.31 4.66
CA VAL A 7 -3.76 3.15 4.34
C VAL A 7 -4.66 1.94 4.11
N THR A 8 -4.68 1.42 2.88
CA THR A 8 -5.51 0.26 2.57
C THR A 8 -4.85 -1.04 3.01
N GLY A 9 -5.64 -1.99 3.55
CA GLY A 9 -5.13 -3.27 4.04
C GLY A 9 -4.17 -3.12 5.22
N ALA A 10 -4.47 -2.21 6.16
CA ALA A 10 -3.56 -1.83 7.22
C ALA A 10 -3.78 -2.57 8.56
N SER A 11 -4.54 -3.66 8.59
CA SER A 11 -4.73 -4.47 9.80
C SER A 11 -3.50 -5.29 10.20
N ARG A 12 -2.57 -5.57 9.25
CA ARG A 12 -1.35 -6.37 9.49
C ARG A 12 -0.24 -6.04 8.49
N GLY A 13 0.91 -6.70 8.65
CA GLY A 13 2.02 -6.69 7.69
C GLY A 13 2.54 -5.29 7.38
N LEU A 14 2.85 -5.04 6.11
CA LEU A 14 3.36 -3.75 5.64
C LEU A 14 2.37 -2.61 5.89
N GLY A 15 1.08 -2.85 5.71
CA GLY A 15 0.05 -1.84 5.90
C GLY A 15 -0.03 -1.35 7.34
N ARG A 16 -0.03 -2.28 8.32
CA ARG A 16 0.03 -1.94 9.76
C ARG A 16 1.30 -1.15 10.08
N ASN A 17 2.45 -1.65 9.65
CA ASN A 17 3.72 -1.01 9.91
C ASN A 17 3.76 0.41 9.30
N THR A 18 3.30 0.56 8.08
CA THR A 18 3.17 1.87 7.40
C THR A 18 2.26 2.82 8.18
N ALA A 19 1.07 2.36 8.60
CA ALA A 19 0.12 3.16 9.36
C ALA A 19 0.71 3.69 10.67
N LEU A 20 1.40 2.83 11.43
CA LEU A 20 2.06 3.21 12.68
C LEU A 20 3.21 4.21 12.45
N ASN A 21 4.01 4.03 11.42
CA ASN A 21 5.11 4.96 11.12
C ASN A 21 4.61 6.31 10.60
N ILE A 22 3.52 6.35 9.87
CA ILE A 22 2.81 7.58 9.48
C ILE A 22 2.31 8.33 10.74
N ALA A 23 1.72 7.60 11.69
CA ALA A 23 1.28 8.17 12.96
C ALA A 23 2.44 8.74 13.79
N ARG A 24 3.57 8.03 13.89
CA ARG A 24 4.79 8.50 14.55
C ARG A 24 5.36 9.78 13.93
N LYS A 25 5.14 9.99 12.63
CA LYS A 25 5.50 11.23 11.93
C LYS A 25 4.46 12.35 12.05
N GLY A 26 3.43 12.16 12.88
CA GLY A 26 2.47 13.23 13.27
C GLY A 26 1.21 13.29 12.41
N SER A 27 0.96 12.35 11.52
CA SER A 27 -0.29 12.26 10.76
C SER A 27 -1.35 11.44 11.49
N ASP A 28 -2.61 11.78 11.30
CA ASP A 28 -3.75 10.96 11.68
C ASP A 28 -4.00 9.91 10.60
N VAL A 29 -4.56 8.76 10.96
CA VAL A 29 -4.62 7.63 10.04
C VAL A 29 -6.02 7.02 9.95
N ILE A 30 -6.44 6.76 8.73
CA ILE A 30 -7.62 5.95 8.42
C ILE A 30 -7.11 4.58 7.95
N VAL A 31 -7.38 3.57 8.76
CA VAL A 31 -7.02 2.17 8.51
C VAL A 31 -8.14 1.49 7.74
N THR A 32 -7.84 0.72 6.68
CA THR A 32 -8.87 -0.16 6.12
C THR A 32 -8.50 -1.63 6.25
N TYR A 33 -9.50 -2.49 6.36
CA TYR A 33 -9.37 -3.93 6.47
C TYR A 33 -10.46 -4.66 5.68
N GLN A 34 -10.20 -5.88 5.23
CA GLN A 34 -11.21 -6.70 4.54
C GLN A 34 -11.99 -7.59 5.52
N SER A 35 -11.28 -8.40 6.32
CA SER A 35 -11.88 -9.41 7.21
C SER A 35 -11.38 -9.36 8.65
N ARG A 36 -10.23 -8.75 8.91
CA ARG A 36 -9.55 -8.73 10.22
C ARG A 36 -9.90 -7.47 11.00
N GLU A 37 -11.13 -7.38 11.48
CA GLU A 37 -11.60 -6.20 12.19
C GLU A 37 -10.88 -5.98 13.52
N GLN A 38 -10.72 -7.02 14.33
CA GLN A 38 -10.03 -6.92 15.63
C GLN A 38 -8.58 -6.45 15.48
N ASP A 39 -7.85 -6.98 14.47
CA ASP A 39 -6.49 -6.54 14.19
C ASP A 39 -6.46 -5.06 13.77
N ALA A 40 -7.44 -4.61 12.97
CA ALA A 40 -7.54 -3.21 12.57
C ALA A 40 -7.85 -2.28 13.75
N GLN A 41 -8.72 -2.70 14.67
CA GLN A 41 -9.01 -1.95 15.89
C GLN A 41 -7.79 -1.89 16.82
N ALA A 42 -6.99 -2.96 16.89
CA ALA A 42 -5.73 -2.94 17.63
C ALA A 42 -4.75 -1.90 17.04
N VAL A 43 -4.66 -1.79 15.71
CA VAL A 43 -3.85 -0.75 15.05
C VAL A 43 -4.36 0.66 15.38
N VAL A 44 -5.68 0.85 15.38
CA VAL A 44 -6.29 2.14 15.79
C VAL A 44 -5.88 2.49 17.21
N ALA A 45 -6.01 1.58 18.16
CA ALA A 45 -5.64 1.80 19.56
C ALA A 45 -4.12 2.14 19.71
N GLU A 46 -3.24 1.48 18.94
CA GLU A 46 -1.82 1.80 18.93
C GLU A 46 -1.54 3.22 18.40
N ILE A 47 -2.26 3.64 17.36
CA ILE A 47 -2.15 4.99 16.79
C ILE A 47 -2.64 6.04 17.79
N GLU A 48 -3.75 5.77 18.48
CA GLU A 48 -4.27 6.64 19.53
C GLU A 48 -3.31 6.75 20.71
N ALA A 49 -2.64 5.67 21.10
CA ALA A 49 -1.59 5.67 22.13
C ALA A 49 -0.37 6.52 21.74
N ILE A 50 -0.10 6.71 20.44
CA ILE A 50 0.92 7.65 19.94
C ILE A 50 0.43 9.12 20.02
N GLY A 51 -0.83 9.35 20.36
CA GLY A 51 -1.45 10.68 20.42
C GLY A 51 -2.00 11.17 19.07
N ARG A 52 -2.29 10.26 18.13
CA ARG A 52 -2.91 10.59 16.84
C ARG A 52 -4.34 10.08 16.78
N LYS A 53 -5.18 10.73 15.98
CA LYS A 53 -6.53 10.24 15.71
C LYS A 53 -6.48 9.11 14.68
N ALA A 54 -7.29 8.07 14.88
CA ALA A 54 -7.46 7.01 13.91
C ALA A 54 -8.88 6.47 13.89
N ILE A 55 -9.26 5.82 12.78
CA ILE A 55 -10.48 5.06 12.63
C ILE A 55 -10.24 3.90 11.66
N ALA A 56 -10.93 2.79 11.85
CA ALA A 56 -10.89 1.65 10.96
C ALA A 56 -12.18 1.51 10.15
N PHE A 57 -12.06 1.23 8.85
CA PHE A 57 -13.19 0.93 7.96
C PHE A 57 -13.02 -0.43 7.30
N LYS A 58 -14.11 -1.17 7.20
CA LYS A 58 -14.16 -2.35 6.34
C LYS A 58 -14.17 -1.92 4.87
N LEU A 59 -13.23 -2.45 4.10
CA LEU A 59 -13.11 -2.19 2.66
C LEU A 59 -12.52 -3.41 1.97
N ASP A 60 -13.27 -3.99 1.04
CA ASP A 60 -12.75 -4.96 0.09
C ASP A 60 -12.33 -4.21 -1.19
N THR A 61 -11.03 -4.05 -1.38
CA THR A 61 -10.48 -3.37 -2.56
C THR A 61 -10.71 -4.13 -3.87
N GLY A 62 -11.06 -5.41 -3.82
CA GLY A 62 -11.48 -6.18 -4.99
C GLY A 62 -12.94 -5.99 -5.39
N ASN A 63 -13.76 -5.33 -4.56
CA ASN A 63 -15.18 -5.12 -4.79
C ASN A 63 -15.52 -3.65 -5.04
N ILE A 64 -15.49 -3.23 -6.30
CA ILE A 64 -15.76 -1.85 -6.72
C ILE A 64 -17.15 -1.37 -6.28
N ALA A 65 -18.15 -2.25 -6.24
CA ALA A 65 -19.50 -1.87 -5.85
C ALA A 65 -19.59 -1.34 -4.40
N SER A 66 -18.61 -1.68 -3.54
CA SER A 66 -18.53 -1.20 -2.16
C SER A 66 -17.97 0.23 -2.03
N PHE A 67 -17.33 0.78 -3.06
CA PHE A 67 -16.58 2.04 -2.95
C PHE A 67 -17.46 3.27 -2.73
N ALA A 68 -18.67 3.29 -3.29
CA ALA A 68 -19.61 4.38 -3.06
C ALA A 68 -20.03 4.48 -1.59
N ALA A 69 -20.37 3.34 -0.97
CA ALA A 69 -20.72 3.28 0.44
C ALA A 69 -19.53 3.65 1.34
N PHE A 70 -18.33 3.14 1.02
CA PHE A 70 -17.10 3.50 1.71
C PHE A 70 -16.83 5.01 1.64
N THR A 71 -16.91 5.61 0.45
CA THR A 71 -16.70 7.05 0.23
C THR A 71 -17.71 7.89 1.03
N HIS A 72 -18.96 7.46 1.11
CA HIS A 72 -19.97 8.11 1.94
C HIS A 72 -19.61 8.08 3.43
N SER A 73 -19.25 6.91 3.96
CA SER A 73 -18.83 6.75 5.36
C SER A 73 -17.57 7.54 5.68
N LEU A 74 -16.61 7.57 4.74
CA LEU A 74 -15.39 8.38 4.84
C LEU A 74 -15.69 9.87 4.96
N LYS A 75 -16.60 10.42 4.13
CA LYS A 75 -17.00 11.83 4.21
C LYS A 75 -17.56 12.19 5.58
N ASN A 76 -18.42 11.34 6.14
CA ASN A 76 -18.99 11.56 7.46
C ASN A 76 -17.88 11.56 8.52
N ALA A 77 -17.00 10.57 8.52
CA ALA A 77 -15.89 10.50 9.47
C ALA A 77 -14.92 11.69 9.36
N LEU A 78 -14.62 12.16 8.14
CA LEU A 78 -13.78 13.36 7.95
C LEU A 78 -14.41 14.59 8.62
N ARG A 79 -15.72 14.76 8.51
CA ARG A 79 -16.46 15.87 9.15
C ARG A 79 -16.55 15.71 10.67
N ASP A 80 -16.93 14.52 11.12
CA ASP A 80 -17.24 14.27 12.52
C ASP A 80 -15.97 14.26 13.40
N ILE A 81 -14.87 13.66 12.91
CA ILE A 81 -13.64 13.47 13.67
C ILE A 81 -12.65 14.62 13.46
N TRP A 82 -12.53 15.11 12.23
CA TRP A 82 -11.48 16.08 11.85
C TRP A 82 -12.01 17.46 11.46
N GLN A 83 -13.34 17.65 11.36
CA GLN A 83 -13.98 18.87 10.85
C GLN A 83 -13.40 19.29 9.49
N ARG A 84 -13.21 18.31 8.61
CA ARG A 84 -12.67 18.48 7.26
C ARG A 84 -13.55 17.78 6.23
N ASP A 85 -13.52 18.26 4.99
CA ASP A 85 -14.14 17.59 3.85
C ASP A 85 -13.13 16.76 3.03
N THR A 86 -11.84 16.87 3.33
CA THR A 86 -10.74 16.23 2.59
C THR A 86 -9.76 15.53 3.51
N PHE A 87 -9.05 14.54 2.97
CA PHE A 87 -7.86 13.93 3.54
C PHE A 87 -6.63 14.25 2.67
N ASP A 88 -5.42 13.99 3.16
CA ASP A 88 -4.20 14.46 2.50
C ASP A 88 -3.52 13.35 1.68
N ASN A 89 -3.38 12.12 2.22
CA ASN A 89 -2.57 11.10 1.57
C ASN A 89 -3.30 9.76 1.44
N LEU A 90 -3.03 9.05 0.35
CA LEU A 90 -3.52 7.70 0.08
C LEU A 90 -2.36 6.74 -0.10
N VAL A 91 -2.34 5.64 0.67
CA VAL A 91 -1.43 4.51 0.47
C VAL A 91 -2.24 3.30 0.01
N ASN A 92 -2.15 2.97 -1.27
CA ASN A 92 -2.73 1.77 -1.85
C ASN A 92 -1.80 0.57 -1.56
N ASN A 93 -1.95 -0.01 -0.36
CA ASN A 93 -1.14 -1.11 0.12
C ASN A 93 -1.88 -2.46 0.06
N ALA A 94 -3.21 -2.48 0.14
CA ALA A 94 -4.00 -3.71 0.14
C ALA A 94 -3.60 -4.67 -0.99
N GLY A 95 -3.38 -5.94 -0.64
CA GLY A 95 -2.97 -6.93 -1.61
C GLY A 95 -2.74 -8.31 -1.03
N HIS A 96 -2.58 -9.27 -1.91
CA HIS A 96 -2.21 -10.66 -1.59
C HIS A 96 -1.25 -11.18 -2.66
N GLY A 97 -0.51 -12.23 -2.34
CA GLY A 97 0.27 -12.99 -3.32
C GLY A 97 -0.51 -14.20 -3.82
N ASP A 98 -0.26 -14.57 -5.05
CA ASP A 98 -0.64 -15.85 -5.61
C ASP A 98 0.51 -16.35 -6.48
N MET A 99 0.70 -17.67 -6.57
CA MET A 99 1.79 -18.28 -7.30
C MET A 99 1.26 -19.45 -8.13
N ALA A 100 1.38 -19.32 -9.45
CA ALA A 100 1.11 -20.39 -10.40
C ALA A 100 1.95 -20.20 -11.67
N LEU A 101 2.41 -21.29 -12.28
CA LEU A 101 3.03 -21.20 -13.60
C LEU A 101 2.01 -20.72 -14.63
N ILE A 102 2.46 -20.13 -15.74
CA ILE A 102 1.54 -19.62 -16.78
C ILE A 102 0.58 -20.72 -17.27
N ALA A 103 1.10 -21.94 -17.44
CA ALA A 103 0.30 -23.08 -17.90
C ALA A 103 -0.80 -23.49 -16.91
N ASP A 104 -0.63 -23.22 -15.62
CA ASP A 104 -1.51 -23.67 -14.54
C ASP A 104 -2.35 -22.53 -13.94
N THR A 105 -2.09 -21.28 -14.35
CA THR A 105 -2.81 -20.11 -13.85
C THR A 105 -4.27 -20.15 -14.31
N THR A 106 -5.19 -20.24 -13.36
CA THR A 106 -6.63 -20.20 -13.66
C THR A 106 -7.11 -18.77 -13.89
N GLU A 107 -8.20 -18.63 -14.65
CA GLU A 107 -8.86 -17.33 -14.85
C GLU A 107 -9.30 -16.72 -13.51
N GLU A 108 -9.77 -17.54 -12.56
CA GLU A 108 -10.18 -17.08 -11.22
C GLU A 108 -9.00 -16.46 -10.46
N GLN A 109 -7.84 -17.12 -10.43
CA GLN A 109 -6.61 -16.58 -9.80
C GLN A 109 -6.19 -15.27 -10.45
N PHE A 110 -6.16 -15.25 -11.80
CA PHE A 110 -5.82 -14.05 -12.56
C PHE A 110 -6.77 -12.88 -12.25
N ASN A 111 -8.08 -13.12 -12.30
CA ASN A 111 -9.09 -12.12 -12.03
C ASN A 111 -9.02 -11.59 -10.59
N LYS A 112 -8.72 -12.45 -9.61
CA LYS A 112 -8.53 -12.04 -8.22
C LYS A 112 -7.35 -11.08 -8.07
N LEU A 113 -6.22 -11.36 -8.71
CA LEU A 113 -5.05 -10.48 -8.73
C LEU A 113 -5.39 -9.14 -9.41
N VAL A 114 -6.00 -9.17 -10.60
CA VAL A 114 -6.41 -7.97 -11.33
C VAL A 114 -7.40 -7.13 -10.52
N ASN A 115 -8.41 -7.76 -9.92
CA ASN A 115 -9.45 -7.04 -9.17
C ASN A 115 -8.88 -6.29 -7.97
N VAL A 116 -7.98 -6.90 -7.19
CA VAL A 116 -7.42 -6.30 -5.99
C VAL A 116 -6.29 -5.31 -6.32
N HIS A 117 -5.33 -5.74 -7.15
CA HIS A 117 -4.08 -5.00 -7.31
C HIS A 117 -4.11 -3.93 -8.41
N PHE A 118 -5.01 -4.02 -9.39
CA PHE A 118 -5.09 -3.05 -10.47
C PHE A 118 -6.44 -2.34 -10.53
N LYS A 119 -7.50 -3.09 -10.80
CA LYS A 119 -8.84 -2.55 -10.94
C LYS A 119 -9.32 -1.85 -9.67
N GLY A 120 -9.08 -2.47 -8.50
CA GLY A 120 -9.39 -1.90 -7.20
C GLY A 120 -8.62 -0.61 -6.94
N VAL A 121 -7.32 -0.59 -7.19
CA VAL A 121 -6.50 0.62 -7.03
C VAL A 121 -6.98 1.75 -7.93
N PHE A 122 -7.24 1.44 -9.21
CA PHE A 122 -7.72 2.43 -10.17
C PHE A 122 -9.05 3.08 -9.71
N PHE A 123 -10.06 2.27 -9.48
CA PHE A 123 -11.42 2.77 -9.18
C PHE A 123 -11.55 3.30 -7.75
N LEU A 124 -10.80 2.77 -6.79
CA LEU A 124 -10.76 3.36 -5.45
C LEU A 124 -10.11 4.75 -5.49
N THR A 125 -8.97 4.88 -6.17
CA THR A 125 -8.33 6.18 -6.35
C THR A 125 -9.29 7.14 -7.04
N GLN A 126 -9.95 6.75 -8.13
CA GLN A 126 -10.95 7.57 -8.83
C GLN A 126 -12.08 8.05 -7.89
N ALA A 127 -12.64 7.13 -7.10
CA ALA A 127 -13.73 7.45 -6.17
C ALA A 127 -13.28 8.43 -5.06
N LEU A 128 -11.99 8.38 -4.68
CA LEU A 128 -11.40 9.20 -3.63
C LEU A 128 -10.83 10.54 -4.13
N LEU A 129 -10.56 10.70 -5.43
CA LEU A 129 -9.99 11.93 -5.99
C LEU A 129 -10.69 13.23 -5.54
N PRO A 130 -12.03 13.31 -5.45
CA PRO A 130 -12.72 14.53 -4.99
C PRO A 130 -12.46 14.84 -3.50
N LEU A 131 -11.95 13.88 -2.72
CA LEU A 131 -11.70 14.00 -1.28
C LEU A 131 -10.21 14.15 -0.96
N ILE A 132 -9.31 13.98 -1.91
CA ILE A 132 -7.88 14.23 -1.71
C ILE A 132 -7.66 15.74 -1.79
N ALA A 133 -7.04 16.32 -0.77
CA ALA A 133 -6.67 17.74 -0.75
C ALA A 133 -5.61 18.05 -1.82
N ASP A 134 -5.62 19.27 -2.33
CA ASP A 134 -4.54 19.75 -3.19
C ASP A 134 -3.21 19.74 -2.41
N GLY A 135 -2.11 19.41 -3.08
CA GLY A 135 -0.82 19.15 -2.44
C GLY A 135 -0.74 17.80 -1.73
N GLY A 136 -1.76 16.94 -1.86
CA GLY A 136 -1.78 15.60 -1.30
C GLY A 136 -0.79 14.63 -1.96
N LYS A 137 -0.69 13.41 -1.44
CA LYS A 137 0.26 12.41 -1.95
C LYS A 137 -0.39 11.03 -2.08
N ILE A 138 -0.07 10.33 -3.17
CA ILE A 138 -0.50 8.96 -3.41
C ILE A 138 0.73 8.06 -3.49
N VAL A 139 0.73 6.97 -2.74
CA VAL A 139 1.75 5.92 -2.83
C VAL A 139 1.07 4.60 -3.18
N ASN A 140 1.49 4.00 -4.27
CA ASN A 140 1.02 2.69 -4.71
C ASN A 140 2.08 1.63 -4.43
N LEU A 141 1.69 0.49 -3.83
CA LEU A 141 2.61 -0.62 -3.60
C LEU A 141 2.73 -1.49 -4.85
N SER A 142 3.95 -1.53 -5.42
CA SER A 142 4.37 -2.48 -6.45
C SER A 142 5.14 -3.65 -5.83
N SER A 143 6.14 -4.16 -6.51
CA SER A 143 6.99 -5.27 -6.09
C SER A 143 8.34 -5.24 -6.81
N GLY A 144 9.40 -5.72 -6.20
CA GLY A 144 10.66 -6.03 -6.87
C GLY A 144 10.52 -7.03 -8.01
N LEU A 145 9.46 -7.84 -7.99
CA LEU A 145 9.13 -8.82 -9.04
C LEU A 145 8.78 -8.20 -10.40
N THR A 146 8.62 -6.89 -10.51
CA THR A 146 8.51 -6.20 -11.81
C THR A 146 9.86 -6.04 -12.50
N ARG A 147 10.97 -6.16 -11.76
CA ARG A 147 12.36 -6.10 -12.27
C ARG A 147 13.03 -7.47 -12.26
N VAL A 148 12.77 -8.26 -11.23
CA VAL A 148 13.34 -9.60 -11.07
C VAL A 148 12.28 -10.64 -11.36
N SER A 149 12.61 -11.63 -12.19
CA SER A 149 11.64 -12.66 -12.63
C SER A 149 11.88 -13.98 -11.93
N TYR A 150 10.84 -14.49 -11.27
CA TYR A 150 10.81 -15.87 -10.75
C TYR A 150 9.62 -16.63 -11.34
N PRO A 151 9.80 -17.92 -11.71
CA PRO A 151 8.70 -18.75 -12.16
C PRO A 151 7.53 -18.75 -11.17
N GLY A 152 6.32 -18.73 -11.68
CA GLY A 152 5.09 -18.72 -10.86
C GLY A 152 4.54 -17.33 -10.50
N PHE A 153 5.26 -16.24 -10.79
CA PHE A 153 4.82 -14.90 -10.44
C PHE A 153 4.40 -14.01 -11.63
N SER A 154 4.24 -14.60 -12.81
CA SER A 154 3.98 -13.85 -14.04
C SER A 154 2.71 -12.98 -13.97
N ALA A 155 1.59 -13.53 -13.52
CA ALA A 155 0.32 -12.80 -13.38
C ALA A 155 0.43 -11.68 -12.35
N TYR A 156 0.98 -11.98 -11.17
CA TYR A 156 1.19 -11.00 -10.11
C TYR A 156 2.10 -9.86 -10.56
N SER A 157 3.25 -10.19 -11.16
CA SER A 157 4.23 -9.19 -11.61
C SER A 157 3.69 -8.30 -12.73
N ALA A 158 2.94 -8.88 -13.69
CA ALA A 158 2.30 -8.11 -14.75
C ALA A 158 1.31 -7.07 -14.19
N VAL A 159 0.50 -7.48 -13.22
CA VAL A 159 -0.46 -6.58 -12.56
C VAL A 159 0.26 -5.49 -11.75
N LYS A 160 1.37 -5.81 -11.08
CA LYS A 160 2.20 -4.82 -10.37
C LYS A 160 2.91 -3.87 -11.34
N GLY A 161 3.35 -4.33 -12.50
CA GLY A 161 3.86 -3.46 -13.56
C GLY A 161 2.80 -2.49 -14.09
N ALA A 162 1.56 -2.95 -14.23
CA ALA A 162 0.45 -2.06 -14.61
C ALA A 162 0.23 -0.92 -13.60
N ILE A 163 0.43 -1.17 -12.29
CA ILE A 163 0.36 -0.13 -11.25
C ILE A 163 1.49 0.90 -11.39
N GLU A 164 2.68 0.48 -11.77
CA GLU A 164 3.80 1.39 -12.01
C GLU A 164 3.46 2.38 -13.13
N ILE A 165 2.93 1.89 -14.25
CA ILE A 165 2.50 2.74 -15.35
C ILE A 165 1.30 3.63 -14.94
N LEU A 166 0.29 3.08 -14.26
CA LEU A 166 -0.84 3.87 -13.75
C LEU A 166 -0.36 5.03 -12.88
N SER A 167 0.64 4.81 -12.03
CA SER A 167 1.19 5.86 -11.14
C SER A 167 1.79 7.02 -11.92
N VAL A 168 2.46 6.77 -13.05
CA VAL A 168 3.00 7.81 -13.93
C VAL A 168 1.87 8.65 -14.54
N TYR A 169 0.80 8.02 -15.02
CA TYR A 169 -0.37 8.73 -15.57
C TYR A 169 -1.10 9.54 -14.50
N LEU A 170 -1.33 8.97 -13.32
CA LEU A 170 -1.93 9.70 -12.19
C LEU A 170 -1.07 10.91 -11.80
N ALA A 171 0.26 10.78 -11.75
CA ALA A 171 1.15 11.91 -11.46
C ALA A 171 1.01 13.02 -12.49
N LYS A 172 0.88 12.68 -13.77
CA LYS A 172 0.69 13.64 -14.85
C LYS A 172 -0.67 14.36 -14.77
N GLU A 173 -1.73 13.59 -14.55
CA GLU A 173 -3.09 14.12 -14.51
C GLU A 173 -3.37 14.98 -13.27
N LEU A 174 -2.79 14.60 -12.12
CA LEU A 174 -3.03 15.26 -10.84
C LEU A 174 -2.01 16.34 -10.49
N GLY A 175 -0.99 16.52 -11.32
CA GLY A 175 0.10 17.49 -11.10
C GLY A 175 -0.37 18.93 -10.99
N SER A 176 -1.43 19.32 -11.71
CA SER A 176 -2.03 20.68 -11.62
C SER A 176 -2.66 20.96 -10.25
N ARG A 177 -3.01 19.91 -9.49
CA ARG A 177 -3.48 19.98 -8.11
C ARG A 177 -2.34 19.89 -7.09
N GLY A 178 -1.09 19.85 -7.54
CA GLY A 178 0.08 19.63 -6.67
C GLY A 178 0.14 18.24 -6.04
N ILE A 179 -0.68 17.28 -6.49
CA ILE A 179 -0.70 15.92 -5.94
C ILE A 179 0.46 15.12 -6.56
N THR A 180 1.32 14.57 -5.70
CA THR A 180 2.39 13.66 -6.15
C THR A 180 1.93 12.21 -6.10
N VAL A 181 2.36 11.41 -7.06
CA VAL A 181 2.06 9.98 -7.12
C VAL A 181 3.33 9.20 -7.36
N ASN A 182 3.65 8.27 -6.47
CA ASN A 182 4.84 7.44 -6.57
C ASN A 182 4.50 5.97 -6.31
N THR A 183 5.38 5.10 -6.76
CA THR A 183 5.29 3.67 -6.53
C THR A 183 6.45 3.23 -5.64
N VAL A 184 6.15 2.44 -4.62
CA VAL A 184 7.15 1.77 -3.79
C VAL A 184 7.15 0.29 -4.16
N ALA A 185 8.33 -0.26 -4.45
CA ALA A 185 8.54 -1.65 -4.84
C ALA A 185 9.41 -2.38 -3.79
N PRO A 186 8.79 -3.05 -2.80
CA PRO A 186 9.52 -3.84 -1.82
C PRO A 186 10.21 -5.05 -2.45
N GLY A 187 11.34 -5.45 -1.87
CA GLY A 187 11.95 -6.76 -2.09
C GLY A 187 11.26 -7.88 -1.30
N ALA A 188 12.01 -8.95 -0.99
CA ALA A 188 11.54 -10.03 -0.12
C ALA A 188 11.48 -9.54 1.33
N ILE A 189 10.27 -9.53 1.93
CA ILE A 189 10.01 -8.99 3.26
C ILE A 189 9.35 -10.04 4.15
N GLU A 190 9.81 -10.20 5.37
CA GLU A 190 9.23 -11.08 6.39
C GLU A 190 7.85 -10.58 6.85
N THR A 191 6.80 -11.06 6.19
CA THR A 191 5.39 -10.78 6.49
C THR A 191 4.57 -12.05 6.33
N ASP A 192 3.24 -11.95 6.51
CA ASP A 192 2.31 -13.05 6.17
C ASP A 192 2.06 -13.20 4.66
N PHE A 193 2.75 -12.45 3.81
CA PHE A 193 2.60 -12.58 2.36
C PHE A 193 2.96 -14.00 1.89
N LEU A 194 2.17 -14.59 1.02
CA LEU A 194 2.29 -16.01 0.60
C LEU A 194 2.38 -16.97 1.80
N GLY A 195 1.53 -16.75 2.83
CA GLY A 195 1.49 -17.60 4.01
C GLY A 195 2.71 -17.48 4.93
N GLY A 196 3.51 -16.42 4.79
CA GLY A 196 4.70 -16.22 5.61
C GLY A 196 5.96 -16.91 5.08
N ALA A 197 5.97 -17.35 3.83
CA ALA A 197 7.04 -18.20 3.28
C ALA A 197 8.45 -17.62 3.48
N VAL A 198 8.64 -16.31 3.27
CA VAL A 198 9.96 -15.66 3.48
C VAL A 198 10.38 -15.66 4.95
N ARG A 199 9.43 -15.51 5.87
CA ARG A 199 9.69 -15.48 7.33
C ARG A 199 9.87 -16.87 7.90
N ASP A 200 9.04 -17.85 7.48
CA ASP A 200 8.84 -19.12 8.19
C ASP A 200 9.62 -20.28 7.57
N ILE A 201 10.19 -20.13 6.37
CA ILE A 201 11.00 -21.14 5.69
C ILE A 201 12.47 -20.71 5.68
N PRO A 202 13.33 -21.25 6.58
CA PRO A 202 14.71 -20.78 6.74
C PRO A 202 15.56 -20.87 5.46
N ASP A 203 15.41 -21.93 4.68
CA ASP A 203 16.17 -22.11 3.43
C ASP A 203 15.77 -21.07 2.38
N LEU A 204 14.48 -20.73 2.28
CA LEU A 204 14.00 -19.69 1.39
C LEU A 204 14.48 -18.30 1.84
N ASN A 205 14.42 -18.02 3.14
CA ASN A 205 14.94 -16.79 3.73
C ASN A 205 16.42 -16.61 3.40
N LYS A 206 17.22 -17.68 3.59
CA LYS A 206 18.65 -17.68 3.28
C LYS A 206 18.94 -17.40 1.81
N VAL A 207 18.20 -18.04 0.90
CA VAL A 207 18.35 -17.82 -0.55
C VAL A 207 18.11 -16.35 -0.89
N PHE A 208 17.03 -15.74 -0.38
CA PHE A 208 16.78 -14.32 -0.62
C PHE A 208 17.78 -13.39 0.06
N ALA A 209 18.27 -13.74 1.25
CA ALA A 209 19.31 -13.00 1.94
C ALA A 209 20.62 -12.97 1.14
N GLU A 210 21.03 -14.12 0.59
CA GLU A 210 22.24 -14.24 -0.26
C GLU A 210 22.12 -13.45 -1.57
N MET A 211 20.90 -13.27 -2.10
CA MET A 211 20.62 -12.46 -3.28
C MET A 211 20.48 -10.96 -2.98
N THR A 212 20.52 -10.57 -1.72
CA THR A 212 20.33 -9.19 -1.28
C THR A 212 21.67 -8.58 -0.88
N ALA A 213 22.03 -7.42 -1.46
CA ALA A 213 23.34 -6.78 -1.20
C ALA A 213 23.58 -6.48 0.28
N LEU A 214 22.51 -6.17 1.07
CA LEU A 214 22.61 -5.98 2.51
C LEU A 214 22.68 -7.28 3.30
N GLY A 215 22.73 -8.46 2.65
CA GLY A 215 22.95 -9.77 3.27
C GLY A 215 21.80 -10.31 4.12
N ARG A 216 20.62 -9.74 4.01
CA ARG A 216 19.40 -10.18 4.71
C ARG A 216 18.15 -9.90 3.91
N VAL A 217 17.08 -10.61 4.20
CA VAL A 217 15.74 -10.21 3.77
C VAL A 217 15.29 -8.97 4.53
N GLY A 218 14.32 -8.25 3.98
CA GLY A 218 13.75 -7.08 4.63
C GLY A 218 12.76 -7.47 5.73
N VAL A 219 12.50 -6.52 6.62
CA VAL A 219 11.43 -6.57 7.62
C VAL A 219 10.45 -5.42 7.38
N PRO A 220 9.22 -5.45 7.92
CA PRO A 220 8.26 -4.35 7.75
C PRO A 220 8.84 -2.97 8.08
N ASP A 221 9.75 -2.89 9.07
CA ASP A 221 10.42 -1.63 9.47
C ASP A 221 11.41 -1.09 8.41
N ASP A 222 11.75 -1.83 7.40
CA ASP A 222 12.51 -1.31 6.25
C ASP A 222 11.60 -0.55 5.25
N ILE A 223 10.30 -0.83 5.28
CA ILE A 223 9.33 -0.31 4.29
C ILE A 223 8.47 0.82 4.87
N GLY A 224 7.85 0.61 6.04
CA GLY A 224 6.91 1.57 6.61
C GLY A 224 7.52 2.95 6.88
N PRO A 225 8.70 3.06 7.51
CA PRO A 225 9.38 4.34 7.72
C PRO A 225 9.72 5.06 6.42
N MET A 226 10.08 4.31 5.37
CA MET A 226 10.37 4.87 4.04
C MET A 226 9.11 5.45 3.41
N ILE A 227 7.98 4.74 3.42
CA ILE A 227 6.70 5.26 2.91
C ILE A 227 6.29 6.51 3.72
N ALA A 228 6.37 6.45 5.04
CA ALA A 228 6.06 7.60 5.89
C ALA A 228 6.98 8.80 5.62
N SER A 229 8.25 8.56 5.26
CA SER A 229 9.17 9.61 4.80
C SER A 229 8.76 10.17 3.45
N LEU A 230 8.41 9.32 2.49
CA LEU A 230 7.98 9.75 1.16
C LEU A 230 6.74 10.65 1.20
N LEU A 231 5.88 10.46 2.19
CA LEU A 231 4.70 11.31 2.43
C LEU A 231 5.04 12.66 3.12
N SER A 232 6.28 12.89 3.58
CA SER A 232 6.67 14.15 4.22
C SER A 232 6.82 15.28 3.20
N GLU A 233 6.80 16.52 3.69
CA GLU A 233 6.99 17.72 2.85
C GLU A 233 8.41 17.81 2.27
N ASP A 234 9.40 17.17 2.89
CA ASP A 234 10.77 17.12 2.39
C ASP A 234 10.86 16.45 1.00
N ASN A 235 9.89 15.56 0.71
CA ASN A 235 9.81 14.81 -0.54
C ASN A 235 8.74 15.36 -1.52
N ARG A 236 8.38 16.66 -1.41
CA ARG A 236 7.33 17.28 -2.25
C ARG A 236 7.66 17.37 -3.74
N TRP A 237 8.94 17.19 -4.11
CA TRP A 237 9.40 17.23 -5.52
C TRP A 237 9.58 15.85 -6.15
N ILE A 238 9.26 14.77 -5.39
CA ILE A 238 9.32 13.40 -5.88
C ILE A 238 7.95 13.00 -6.41
N THR A 239 7.81 12.80 -7.72
CA THR A 239 6.57 12.32 -8.36
C THR A 239 6.90 11.46 -9.58
N ALA A 240 5.98 10.58 -9.95
CA ALA A 240 6.10 9.63 -11.08
C ALA A 240 7.29 8.65 -10.93
N GLN A 241 7.80 8.45 -9.71
CA GLN A 241 8.95 7.57 -9.48
C GLN A 241 8.50 6.17 -9.04
N ARG A 242 9.25 5.18 -9.54
CA ARG A 242 9.29 3.83 -8.98
C ARG A 242 10.51 3.74 -8.06
N ILE A 243 10.25 3.64 -6.77
CA ILE A 243 11.28 3.58 -5.75
C ILE A 243 11.38 2.15 -5.24
N GLU A 244 12.49 1.49 -5.55
CA GLU A 244 12.75 0.15 -5.04
C GLU A 244 13.31 0.21 -3.62
N VAL A 245 12.71 -0.58 -2.73
CA VAL A 245 13.11 -0.70 -1.33
C VAL A 245 13.34 -2.18 -1.04
N SER A 246 14.49 -2.68 -1.48
CA SER A 246 14.79 -4.11 -1.55
C SER A 246 16.10 -4.51 -0.86
N GLY A 247 16.83 -3.55 -0.26
CA GLY A 247 18.17 -3.81 0.26
C GLY A 247 19.19 -4.17 -0.82
N GLY A 248 18.89 -3.85 -2.10
CA GLY A 248 19.70 -4.22 -3.25
C GLY A 248 19.49 -5.69 -3.65
N GLN A 249 18.28 -6.18 -3.62
CA GLN A 249 17.96 -7.55 -4.05
C GLN A 249 18.23 -7.72 -5.55
N ALA A 250 19.02 -8.73 -5.91
CA ALA A 250 19.34 -9.15 -7.28
C ALA A 250 19.88 -7.99 -8.18
N ILE A 251 20.82 -7.23 -7.67
CA ILE A 251 21.62 -6.25 -8.43
C ILE A 251 22.92 -6.86 -8.91
#